data_18e27857586fc676185f95bda57954da
#
_entry.id   18e27857586fc676185f95bda57954da
#
_cell.length_a   1.000
_cell.length_b   1.000
_cell.length_c   1.000
_cell.angle_alpha   90.00
_cell.angle_beta   90.00
_cell.angle_gamma   90.00
#
_symmetry.space_group_name_H-M   'P 1'
#
loop_
_entity.id
_entity.type
_entity.pdbx_description
1 polymer ?
#
loop_
_entity_poly.entity_id
_entity_poly.type
_entity_poly.pdbx_seq_one_letter_code
_entity_poly.pdbx_strand_id
1 'polypeptide(L)'
;MSTILVKGDIARERIQKILQQDEQYLVRSSADRNTYLNSRNRCVVCGSERVFDIETKMIVPLVGHHVKYFPPVIAWVHYRCHKKIHDTDNPLVPFIQYSDGDARKYYEAKNQ
;
A
#
# COMPACT_ATOMS: atom_id res chain seq x y z
N MET A 1 -15.54 -12.63 22.17
CA MET A 1 -14.42 -12.10 22.95
C MET A 1 -13.56 -11.21 22.07
N SER A 2 -13.33 -10.02 22.50
CA SER A 2 -12.50 -9.11 21.72
C SER A 2 -11.02 -9.35 21.99
N THR A 3 -10.29 -9.61 20.97
CA THR A 3 -8.84 -9.67 21.03
C THR A 3 -8.30 -8.28 20.72
N ILE A 4 -7.46 -7.76 21.60
CA ILE A 4 -6.82 -6.48 21.33
C ILE A 4 -5.69 -6.74 20.33
N LEU A 5 -5.87 -6.27 19.10
CA LEU A 5 -4.85 -6.38 18.08
C LEU A 5 -3.96 -5.16 18.14
N VAL A 6 -2.65 -5.38 18.07
CA VAL A 6 -1.73 -4.29 17.88
C VAL A 6 -1.87 -3.78 16.44
N LYS A 7 -1.44 -2.55 16.21
CA LYS A 7 -1.67 -1.86 14.96
C LYS A 7 -1.14 -2.62 13.72
N GLY A 8 0.00 -3.29 13.88
CA GLY A 8 0.57 -4.09 12.80
C GLY A 8 -0.26 -5.32 12.47
N ASP A 9 -0.88 -5.94 13.48
CA ASP A 9 -1.72 -7.12 13.26
C ASP A 9 -3.00 -6.75 12.52
N ILE A 10 -3.58 -5.60 12.84
CA ILE A 10 -4.76 -5.09 12.14
C ILE A 10 -4.44 -4.85 10.66
N ALA A 11 -3.28 -4.28 10.37
CA ALA A 11 -2.86 -4.03 8.99
C ALA A 11 -2.62 -5.33 8.23
N ARG A 12 -1.97 -6.31 8.86
CA ARG A 12 -1.73 -7.62 8.25
C ARG A 12 -3.02 -8.34 7.95
N GLU A 13 -3.96 -8.32 8.89
CA GLU A 13 -5.28 -8.91 8.69
C GLU A 13 -6.01 -8.26 7.53
N ARG A 14 -5.94 -6.95 7.42
CA ARG A 14 -6.59 -6.19 6.36
C ARG A 14 -6.03 -6.54 4.99
N ILE A 15 -4.70 -6.59 4.85
CA ILE A 15 -4.09 -6.92 3.56
C ILE A 15 -4.37 -8.37 3.19
N GLN A 16 -4.41 -9.29 4.14
CA GLN A 16 -4.74 -10.67 3.86
C GLN A 16 -6.16 -10.81 3.33
N LYS A 17 -7.11 -10.07 3.89
CA LYS A 17 -8.48 -10.05 3.38
C LYS A 17 -8.54 -9.56 1.94
N ILE A 18 -7.79 -8.49 1.64
CA ILE A 18 -7.73 -7.96 0.28
C ILE A 18 -7.14 -8.99 -0.68
N LEU A 19 -6.05 -9.65 -0.29
CA LEU A 19 -5.38 -10.62 -1.14
C LEU A 19 -6.19 -11.91 -1.35
N GLN A 20 -7.12 -12.22 -0.44
CA GLN A 20 -7.99 -13.39 -0.54
C GLN A 20 -9.26 -13.12 -1.33
N GLN A 21 -9.57 -11.87 -1.62
CA GLN A 21 -10.76 -11.51 -2.36
C GLN A 21 -10.56 -11.70 -3.86
N ASP A 22 -11.67 -11.83 -4.58
CA ASP A 22 -11.65 -11.94 -6.02
C ASP A 22 -11.09 -10.68 -6.68
N GLU A 23 -10.70 -10.80 -7.94
CA GLU A 23 -10.12 -9.71 -8.72
C GLU A 23 -11.00 -8.45 -8.74
N GLN A 24 -12.29 -8.58 -8.48
CA GLN A 24 -13.18 -7.42 -8.45
C GLN A 24 -12.75 -6.34 -7.46
N TYR A 25 -11.96 -6.72 -6.44
CA TYR A 25 -11.45 -5.78 -5.45
C TYR A 25 -10.12 -5.14 -5.86
N LEU A 26 -9.54 -5.60 -6.95
CA LEU A 26 -8.31 -5.06 -7.49
C LEU A 26 -8.66 -4.10 -8.63
N VAL A 27 -8.24 -2.85 -8.51
CA VAL A 27 -8.48 -1.84 -9.54
C VAL A 27 -7.28 -1.82 -10.48
N ARG A 28 -7.51 -2.17 -11.74
CA ARG A 28 -6.47 -2.15 -12.76
C ARG A 28 -6.65 -0.92 -13.64
N SER A 29 -5.59 -0.12 -13.75
CA SER A 29 -5.60 1.04 -14.63
C SER A 29 -5.23 0.62 -16.05
N SER A 30 -6.06 0.99 -17.02
CA SER A 30 -5.72 0.76 -18.43
C SER A 30 -4.63 1.71 -18.93
N ALA A 31 -4.43 2.83 -18.23
CA ALA A 31 -3.46 3.84 -18.65
C ALA A 31 -2.02 3.43 -18.31
N ASP A 32 -1.78 2.86 -17.14
CA ASP A 32 -0.45 2.54 -16.66
C ASP A 32 -0.21 1.05 -16.40
N ARG A 33 -1.24 0.23 -16.59
CA ARG A 33 -1.22 -1.22 -16.40
C ARG A 33 -0.91 -1.65 -14.96
N ASN A 34 -1.04 -0.73 -14.01
CA ASN A 34 -0.87 -1.05 -12.60
C ASN A 34 -2.15 -1.67 -12.05
N THR A 35 -1.98 -2.53 -11.06
CA THR A 35 -3.09 -3.02 -10.25
C THR A 35 -3.04 -2.32 -8.91
N TYR A 36 -4.19 -1.78 -8.48
CA TYR A 36 -4.30 -1.04 -7.24
C TYR A 36 -5.12 -1.84 -6.25
N LEU A 37 -4.59 -2.02 -5.03
CA LEU A 37 -5.29 -2.77 -3.98
C LEU A 37 -6.44 -1.99 -3.36
N ASN A 38 -6.37 -0.67 -3.42
CA ASN A 38 -7.38 0.19 -2.80
C ASN A 38 -7.49 1.52 -3.53
N SER A 39 -8.47 2.33 -3.16
CA SER A 39 -8.66 3.65 -3.73
C SER A 39 -7.67 4.65 -3.12
N ARG A 40 -7.45 5.76 -3.81
CA ARG A 40 -6.62 6.86 -3.33
C ARG A 40 -7.22 7.60 -2.13
N ASN A 41 -8.44 7.26 -1.74
CA ASN A 41 -9.15 8.01 -0.71
C ASN A 41 -8.92 7.46 0.70
N ARG A 42 -8.52 6.20 0.83
CA ARG A 42 -8.31 5.57 2.13
C ARG A 42 -7.03 4.77 2.14
N CYS A 43 -6.28 4.92 3.24
CA CYS A 43 -5.06 4.16 3.47
C CYS A 43 -5.38 2.67 3.69
N VAL A 44 -4.71 1.78 2.97
CA VAL A 44 -4.92 0.34 3.13
C VAL A 44 -4.39 -0.17 4.49
N VAL A 45 -3.42 0.52 5.07
CA VAL A 45 -2.81 0.10 6.34
C VAL A 45 -3.71 0.42 7.52
N CYS A 46 -4.13 1.67 7.66
CA CYS A 46 -4.93 2.10 8.83
C CYS A 46 -6.42 2.27 8.52
N GLY A 47 -6.81 2.29 7.26
CA GLY A 47 -8.20 2.44 6.85
C GLY A 47 -8.75 3.86 6.95
N SER A 48 -7.94 4.81 7.38
CA SER A 48 -8.38 6.20 7.53
C SER A 48 -8.26 6.96 6.23
N GLU A 49 -9.06 8.01 6.12
CA GLU A 49 -9.06 8.88 4.96
C GLU A 49 -7.79 9.73 4.88
N ARG A 50 -7.66 10.46 3.77
CA ARG A 50 -6.58 11.43 3.61
C ARG A 50 -6.62 12.45 4.72
N VAL A 51 -5.44 12.94 5.11
CA VAL A 51 -5.30 13.91 6.18
C VAL A 51 -5.50 15.32 5.62
N PHE A 52 -6.25 16.16 6.34
CA PHE A 52 -6.35 17.58 6.05
C PHE A 52 -5.28 18.33 6.85
N ASP A 53 -4.44 19.06 6.14
CA ASP A 53 -3.39 19.88 6.78
C ASP A 53 -3.95 21.25 7.10
N ILE A 54 -4.05 21.55 8.39
CA ILE A 54 -4.61 22.82 8.86
C ILE A 54 -3.73 24.01 8.44
N GLU A 55 -2.42 23.83 8.41
CA GLU A 55 -1.50 24.91 8.08
C GLU A 55 -1.59 25.32 6.61
N THR A 56 -1.57 24.34 5.71
CA THR A 56 -1.65 24.60 4.27
C THR A 56 -3.09 24.66 3.77
N LYS A 57 -4.05 24.20 4.57
CA LYS A 57 -5.47 24.08 4.21
C LYS A 57 -5.68 23.20 2.99
N MET A 58 -4.84 22.19 2.84
CA MET A 58 -4.90 21.26 1.73
C MET A 58 -5.05 19.83 2.23
N ILE A 59 -5.68 18.99 1.40
CA ILE A 59 -5.73 17.55 1.65
C ILE A 59 -4.40 16.95 1.21
N VAL A 60 -3.75 16.24 2.15
CA VAL A 60 -2.48 15.56 1.85
C VAL A 60 -2.80 14.25 1.12
N PRO A 61 -2.32 14.07 -0.11
CA PRO A 61 -2.60 12.85 -0.86
C PRO A 61 -1.93 11.64 -0.23
N LEU A 62 -2.50 10.46 -0.46
CA LEU A 62 -1.84 9.22 -0.13
C LEU A 62 -0.71 8.95 -1.11
N VAL A 63 0.28 8.18 -0.67
CA VAL A 63 1.39 7.80 -1.54
C VAL A 63 1.19 6.38 -2.05
N GLY A 64 1.67 6.13 -3.27
CA GLY A 64 1.60 4.80 -3.86
C GLY A 64 2.80 3.96 -3.41
N HIS A 65 2.52 2.88 -2.71
CA HIS A 65 3.53 1.92 -2.28
C HIS A 65 3.48 0.70 -3.18
N HIS A 66 4.60 0.32 -3.77
CA HIS A 66 4.69 -0.92 -4.55
C HIS A 66 4.75 -2.11 -3.59
N VAL A 67 3.66 -2.87 -3.57
CA VAL A 67 3.63 -4.16 -2.87
C VAL A 67 4.42 -5.18 -3.67
N LYS A 68 4.37 -5.06 -4.99
CA LYS A 68 5.03 -5.94 -5.94
C LYS A 68 5.37 -5.13 -7.19
N TYR A 69 6.44 -5.51 -7.88
CA TYR A 69 6.88 -4.80 -9.08
C TYR A 69 6.58 -5.58 -10.37
N PHE A 70 6.53 -6.90 -10.34
CA PHE A 70 6.36 -7.73 -11.54
C PHE A 70 5.29 -8.80 -11.30
N PRO A 71 4.03 -8.56 -11.74
CA PRO A 71 3.49 -7.32 -12.28
C PRO A 71 3.32 -6.25 -11.20
N PRO A 72 3.26 -4.97 -11.55
CA PRO A 72 3.16 -3.91 -10.54
C PRO A 72 1.82 -3.93 -9.82
N VAL A 73 1.91 -3.98 -8.49
CA VAL A 73 0.76 -3.90 -7.59
C VAL A 73 1.03 -2.79 -6.59
N ILE A 74 0.13 -1.81 -6.54
CA ILE A 74 0.30 -0.60 -5.75
C ILE A 74 -0.79 -0.51 -4.69
N ALA A 75 -0.40 -0.13 -3.49
CA ALA A 75 -1.31 0.18 -2.39
C ALA A 75 -1.18 1.65 -2.02
N TRP A 76 -2.32 2.33 -1.87
CA TRP A 76 -2.32 3.73 -1.44
C TRP A 76 -2.29 3.80 0.08
N VAL A 77 -1.33 4.52 0.61
CA VAL A 77 -1.07 4.58 2.05
C VAL A 77 -0.69 6.00 2.47
N HIS A 78 -0.91 6.32 3.74
CA HIS A 78 -0.34 7.53 4.31
C HIS A 78 1.18 7.43 4.31
N TYR A 79 1.85 8.56 4.22
CA TYR A 79 3.32 8.60 4.28
C TYR A 79 3.84 7.95 5.56
N ARG A 80 3.21 8.24 6.70
CA ARG A 80 3.59 7.63 7.98
C ARG A 80 3.35 6.12 8.00
N CYS A 81 2.31 5.65 7.32
CA CYS A 81 2.01 4.23 7.23
C CYS A 81 3.01 3.53 6.31
N HIS A 82 3.45 4.21 5.26
CA HIS A 82 4.52 3.72 4.39
C HIS A 82 5.80 3.46 5.18
N LYS A 83 6.14 4.35 6.10
CA LYS A 83 7.29 4.15 6.99
C LYS A 83 7.11 2.91 7.86
N LYS A 84 5.89 2.63 8.32
CA LYS A 84 5.61 1.42 9.11
C LYS A 84 5.78 0.14 8.31
N ILE A 85 5.44 0.17 7.03
CA ILE A 85 5.66 -0.99 6.15
C ILE A 85 7.14 -1.35 6.12
N HIS A 86 8.00 -0.35 6.05
CA HIS A 86 9.46 -0.52 5.96
C HIS A 86 10.18 -0.46 7.30
N ASP A 87 9.46 -0.61 8.41
CA ASP A 87 10.07 -0.62 9.74
C ASP A 87 11.07 -1.77 9.84
N THR A 88 12.30 -1.47 10.25
CA THR A 88 13.37 -2.46 10.31
C THR A 88 13.13 -3.52 11.37
N ASP A 89 12.46 -3.14 12.46
CA ASP A 89 12.23 -4.06 13.58
C ASP A 89 10.96 -4.89 13.39
N ASN A 90 9.94 -4.32 12.76
CA ASN A 90 8.65 -4.99 12.59
C ASN A 90 7.99 -4.59 11.27
N PRO A 91 8.55 -5.00 10.13
CA PRO A 91 7.99 -4.65 8.84
C PRO A 91 6.63 -5.28 8.63
N LEU A 92 5.77 -4.61 7.87
CA LEU A 92 4.46 -5.15 7.49
C LEU A 92 4.63 -6.04 6.25
N VAL A 93 5.10 -7.26 6.49
CA VAL A 93 5.51 -8.20 5.44
C VAL A 93 4.47 -8.43 4.35
N PRO A 94 3.14 -8.53 4.65
CA PRO A 94 2.15 -8.71 3.57
C PRO A 94 2.17 -7.60 2.52
N PHE A 95 2.67 -6.41 2.86
CA PHE A 95 2.81 -5.31 1.91
C PHE A 95 4.15 -5.33 1.16
N ILE A 96 5.01 -6.31 1.43
CA ILE A 96 6.33 -6.42 0.82
C ILE A 96 6.43 -7.77 0.13
N GLN A 97 6.01 -7.82 -1.13
CA GLN A 97 6.00 -9.04 -1.93
C GLN A 97 7.05 -9.01 -3.05
N TYR A 98 7.94 -8.05 -2.99
CA TYR A 98 9.03 -7.94 -3.95
C TYR A 98 10.33 -8.44 -3.33
N SER A 99 11.28 -8.80 -4.20
CA SER A 99 12.62 -9.22 -3.79
C SER A 99 13.61 -8.07 -3.91
N ASP A 100 14.76 -8.20 -3.26
CA ASP A 100 15.81 -7.20 -3.38
C ASP A 100 16.22 -7.02 -4.84
N GLY A 101 16.33 -5.76 -5.24
CA GLY A 101 16.70 -5.42 -6.60
C GLY A 101 15.53 -5.27 -7.59
N ASP A 102 14.31 -5.69 -7.20
CA ASP A 102 13.15 -5.58 -8.09
C ASP A 102 12.83 -4.14 -8.44
N ALA A 103 12.90 -3.23 -7.46
CA ALA A 103 12.64 -1.82 -7.69
C ALA A 103 13.57 -1.26 -8.76
N ARG A 104 14.85 -1.58 -8.66
CA ARG A 104 15.85 -1.13 -9.62
C ARG A 104 15.55 -1.66 -11.02
N LYS A 105 15.26 -2.95 -11.12
CA LYS A 105 14.93 -3.59 -12.41
C LYS A 105 13.68 -2.96 -13.02
N TYR A 106 12.68 -2.69 -12.22
CA TYR A 106 11.44 -2.09 -12.69
C TYR A 106 11.67 -0.71 -13.27
N TYR A 107 12.41 0.16 -12.56
CA TYR A 107 12.65 1.50 -13.03
C TYR A 107 13.62 1.56 -14.19
N GLU A 108 14.58 0.66 -14.26
CA GLU A 108 15.47 0.56 -15.42
C GLU A 108 14.68 0.16 -16.68
N ALA A 109 13.81 -0.82 -16.56
CA ALA A 109 12.97 -1.26 -17.68
C ALA A 109 12.01 -0.15 -18.14
N LYS A 110 11.48 0.62 -17.19
CA LYS A 110 10.54 1.70 -17.50
C LYS A 110 11.19 2.86 -18.24
N ASN A 111 12.48 3.06 -18.03
CA ASN A 111 13.22 4.17 -18.61
C ASN A 111 13.84 3.83 -19.98
N GLN A 112 13.61 2.65 -20.50
CA GLN A 112 14.07 2.24 -21.84
C GLN A 112 13.11 2.63 -22.94
#